data_63c48616d18cc6d2530d7dfaf3fe14fa
#
_entry.id   63c48616d18cc6d2530d7dfaf3fe14fa
#
_cell.length_a   1.000
_cell.length_b   1.000
_cell.length_c   1.000
_cell.angle_alpha   90.00
_cell.angle_beta   90.00
_cell.angle_gamma   90.00
#
_symmetry.space_group_name_H-M   'P 1'
#
loop_
_entity.id
_entity.type
_entity.pdbx_description
1 polymer ?
#
loop_
_entity_poly.entity_id
_entity_poly.type
_entity_poly.pdbx_seq_one_letter_code
_entity_poly.pdbx_strand_id
1 'polypeptide(L)'
;MKTTRLLMTAAEMERDPETWLTLRKTYITGTDAGTIMGVNPWKTPLMLYHEKLGDIPAPEVGDSDAVHFGKVLENVVAQEFTRQTGIKVARRGIMASLYDPNRAASIDRICLNTDFPAGLECKTTSAFKAEDWADGKIPPHYYYQCLHYMAVMYGDAVGNPVVDGAGWYIACLIGGNRFIYRHIPYDRQAIKALVKAEDEFYKRLIHHEPPPVTDSANDEKLLAALNQGTAPAKSLDCGMEELIARMDDIKLQIDQYKKLLQAGRNELIAFLDQSDTAVGHAYRVSYKMRKGREVVDMAALRKNTQLYQALRDAELLKETAGSRTLIIKEAKNG
;
A
#
# COMPACT_ATOMS: atom_id res chain seq x y z
N MET A 1 -19.81 26.71 12.80
CA MET A 1 -18.58 27.33 12.22
C MET A 1 -18.16 26.57 10.99
N LYS A 2 -17.66 27.26 9.94
CA LYS A 2 -17.04 26.56 8.78
C LYS A 2 -15.72 25.95 9.24
N THR A 3 -15.54 24.64 9.08
CA THR A 3 -14.31 23.90 9.45
C THR A 3 -13.38 23.72 8.26
N THR A 4 -13.90 23.91 7.03
CA THR A 4 -13.19 23.62 5.79
C THR A 4 -13.44 24.66 4.72
N ARG A 5 -12.52 24.74 3.76
CA ARG A 5 -12.70 25.44 2.48
C ARG A 5 -12.60 24.48 1.31
N LEU A 6 -13.39 24.70 0.27
CA LEU A 6 -13.28 23.96 -0.99
C LEU A 6 -12.04 24.46 -1.74
N LEU A 7 -11.16 23.54 -2.15
CA LEU A 7 -10.02 23.83 -3.01
C LEU A 7 -10.35 23.57 -4.48
N MET A 8 -11.09 22.49 -4.74
CA MET A 8 -11.40 22.03 -6.10
C MET A 8 -12.68 21.22 -6.06
N THR A 9 -13.62 21.47 -6.95
CA THR A 9 -14.84 20.66 -7.09
C THR A 9 -14.54 19.34 -7.78
N ALA A 10 -15.41 18.34 -7.63
CA ALA A 10 -15.29 17.07 -8.34
C ALA A 10 -15.26 17.24 -9.87
N ALA A 11 -15.99 18.21 -10.42
CA ALA A 11 -16.00 18.50 -11.85
C ALA A 11 -14.70 19.18 -12.34
N GLU A 12 -14.07 20.00 -11.48
CA GLU A 12 -12.76 20.58 -11.78
C GLU A 12 -11.66 19.53 -11.74
N MET A 13 -11.71 18.59 -10.79
CA MET A 13 -10.75 17.47 -10.72
C MET A 13 -10.75 16.61 -12.00
N GLU A 14 -11.91 16.43 -12.62
CA GLU A 14 -12.02 15.68 -13.90
C GLU A 14 -11.43 16.47 -15.08
N ARG A 15 -11.56 17.80 -15.06
CA ARG A 15 -11.09 18.67 -16.15
C ARG A 15 -9.62 19.05 -16.04
N ASP A 16 -9.09 19.11 -14.82
CA ASP A 16 -7.71 19.53 -14.53
C ASP A 16 -7.01 18.55 -13.57
N PRO A 17 -6.58 17.38 -14.09
CA PRO A 17 -5.86 16.38 -13.30
C PRO A 17 -4.49 16.88 -12.79
N GLU A 18 -3.85 17.81 -13.48
CA GLU A 18 -2.52 18.32 -13.09
C GLU A 18 -2.60 19.17 -11.83
N THR A 19 -3.57 20.08 -11.75
CA THR A 19 -3.83 20.85 -10.52
C THR A 19 -4.22 19.93 -9.38
N TRP A 20 -5.04 18.90 -9.64
CA TRP A 20 -5.38 17.89 -8.65
C TRP A 20 -4.13 17.16 -8.11
N LEU A 21 -3.20 16.72 -8.98
CA LEU A 21 -1.96 16.09 -8.56
C LEU A 21 -1.06 17.03 -7.76
N THR A 22 -1.00 18.31 -8.14
CA THR A 22 -0.25 19.36 -7.42
C THR A 22 -0.79 19.55 -6.01
N LEU A 23 -2.11 19.64 -5.85
CA LEU A 23 -2.74 19.74 -4.54
C LEU A 23 -2.42 18.51 -3.67
N ARG A 24 -2.46 17.32 -4.24
CA ARG A 24 -2.10 16.09 -3.52
C ARG A 24 -0.63 16.05 -3.06
N LYS A 25 0.29 16.66 -3.80
CA LYS A 25 1.69 16.79 -3.36
C LYS A 25 1.84 17.80 -2.23
N THR A 26 1.12 18.90 -2.31
CA THR A 26 1.21 20.01 -1.34
C THR A 26 0.63 19.64 0.03
N TYR A 27 -0.49 18.92 0.05
CA TYR A 27 -1.21 18.57 1.28
C TYR A 27 -0.95 17.14 1.70
N ILE A 28 -1.06 16.87 3.02
CA ILE A 28 -1.30 15.51 3.52
C ILE A 28 -2.75 15.16 3.19
N THR A 29 -2.97 14.02 2.55
CA THR A 29 -4.27 13.58 2.05
C THR A 29 -4.71 12.26 2.68
N GLY A 30 -5.98 11.89 2.52
CA GLY A 30 -6.51 10.67 3.12
C GLY A 30 -5.77 9.40 2.72
N THR A 31 -5.28 9.30 1.47
CA THR A 31 -4.47 8.15 1.04
C THR A 31 -3.09 8.10 1.69
N ASP A 32 -2.57 9.24 2.15
CA ASP A 32 -1.29 9.32 2.84
C ASP A 32 -1.41 8.85 4.29
N ALA A 33 -2.59 9.02 4.90
CA ALA A 33 -2.85 8.66 6.30
C ALA A 33 -2.46 7.22 6.64
N GLY A 34 -2.94 6.24 5.85
CA GLY A 34 -2.58 4.84 6.03
C GLY A 34 -1.10 4.55 5.79
N THR A 35 -0.46 5.32 4.93
CA THR A 35 0.99 5.22 4.68
C THR A 35 1.79 5.76 5.87
N ILE A 36 1.43 6.93 6.39
CA ILE A 36 2.07 7.55 7.56
C ILE A 36 1.93 6.65 8.79
N MET A 37 0.80 5.99 8.95
CA MET A 37 0.56 5.02 10.02
C MET A 37 1.22 3.65 9.80
N GLY A 38 1.94 3.45 8.69
CA GLY A 38 2.67 2.21 8.40
C GLY A 38 1.78 1.01 8.05
N VAL A 39 0.51 1.23 7.71
CA VAL A 39 -0.46 0.16 7.41
C VAL A 39 -0.80 0.04 5.92
N ASN A 40 -0.18 0.85 5.07
CA ASN A 40 -0.35 0.75 3.63
C ASN A 40 0.55 -0.38 3.08
N PRO A 41 -0.02 -1.43 2.45
CA PRO A 41 0.78 -2.57 1.99
C PRO A 41 1.64 -2.28 0.74
N TRP A 42 1.41 -1.15 0.07
CA TRP A 42 2.09 -0.82 -1.19
C TRP A 42 3.11 0.32 -1.07
N LYS A 43 2.98 1.16 -0.04
CA LYS A 43 3.79 2.37 0.12
C LYS A 43 4.24 2.53 1.57
N THR A 44 5.53 2.77 1.77
CA THR A 44 6.10 3.06 3.10
C THR A 44 6.09 4.56 3.39
N PRO A 45 6.25 4.98 4.66
CA PRO A 45 6.43 6.38 5.00
C PRO A 45 7.65 7.01 4.30
N LEU A 46 8.73 6.25 4.14
CA LEU A 46 9.94 6.72 3.44
C LEU A 46 9.66 6.98 1.95
N MET A 47 8.93 6.10 1.28
CA MET A 47 8.52 6.33 -0.11
C MET A 47 7.64 7.57 -0.24
N LEU A 48 6.66 7.74 0.64
CA LEU A 48 5.78 8.91 0.64
C LEU A 48 6.58 10.20 0.84
N TYR A 49 7.58 10.19 1.72
CA TYR A 49 8.46 11.31 1.97
C TYR A 49 9.19 11.75 0.68
N HIS A 50 9.85 10.84 -0.01
CA HIS A 50 10.58 11.14 -1.25
C HIS A 50 9.63 11.53 -2.41
N GLU A 51 8.42 10.96 -2.44
CA GLU A 51 7.38 11.36 -3.40
C GLU A 51 6.91 12.81 -3.16
N LYS A 52 6.68 13.20 -1.89
CA LYS A 52 6.27 14.57 -1.52
C LYS A 52 7.36 15.61 -1.82
N LEU A 53 8.62 15.26 -1.63
CA LEU A 53 9.76 16.12 -1.99
C LEU A 53 10.03 16.17 -3.51
N GLY A 54 9.49 15.21 -4.27
CA GLY A 54 9.72 15.12 -5.71
C GLY A 54 11.02 14.41 -6.09
N ASP A 55 11.68 13.74 -5.16
CA ASP A 55 12.90 12.95 -5.39
C ASP A 55 12.63 11.71 -6.26
N ILE A 56 11.39 11.21 -6.20
CA ILE A 56 10.88 10.13 -7.05
C ILE A 56 9.57 10.58 -7.71
N PRO A 57 9.29 10.10 -8.92
CA PRO A 57 8.00 10.36 -9.54
C PRO A 57 6.89 9.76 -8.65
N ALA A 58 5.77 10.49 -8.53
CA ALA A 58 4.56 9.87 -8.00
C ALA A 58 4.30 8.60 -8.84
N PRO A 59 3.87 7.49 -8.19
CA PRO A 59 3.48 6.31 -8.96
C PRO A 59 2.56 6.78 -10.08
N GLU A 60 2.90 6.42 -11.31
CA GLU A 60 1.95 6.61 -12.39
C GLU A 60 0.66 5.96 -11.91
N VAL A 61 -0.36 6.78 -11.70
CA VAL A 61 -1.73 6.31 -11.55
C VAL A 61 -2.08 5.82 -12.94
N GLY A 62 -1.36 4.74 -13.34
CA GLY A 62 -1.36 4.25 -14.70
C GLY A 62 -2.76 3.83 -15.10
N ASP A 63 -2.98 3.71 -16.38
CA ASP A 63 -4.16 3.15 -17.04
C ASP A 63 -4.41 1.67 -16.68
N SER A 64 -4.17 1.30 -15.40
CA SER A 64 -4.53 -0.03 -14.96
C SER A 64 -6.05 -0.13 -14.92
N ASP A 65 -6.59 -1.22 -15.43
CA ASP A 65 -8.02 -1.53 -15.37
C ASP A 65 -8.60 -1.30 -13.98
N ALA A 66 -7.84 -1.62 -12.93
CA ALA A 66 -8.27 -1.44 -11.55
C ALA A 66 -8.53 0.03 -11.19
N VAL A 67 -7.69 0.96 -11.64
CA VAL A 67 -7.88 2.40 -11.41
C VAL A 67 -9.01 2.94 -12.29
N HIS A 68 -9.05 2.56 -13.56
CA HIS A 68 -10.09 2.95 -14.48
C HIS A 68 -11.48 2.52 -13.97
N PHE A 69 -11.66 1.22 -13.71
CA PHE A 69 -12.93 0.70 -13.20
C PHE A 69 -13.25 1.21 -11.79
N GLY A 70 -12.25 1.51 -10.96
CA GLY A 70 -12.46 2.17 -9.66
C GLY A 70 -13.20 3.50 -9.83
N LYS A 71 -12.76 4.35 -10.77
CA LYS A 71 -13.40 5.63 -11.10
C LYS A 71 -14.79 5.45 -11.72
N VAL A 72 -14.93 4.55 -12.70
CA VAL A 72 -16.21 4.31 -13.39
C VAL A 72 -17.27 3.78 -12.43
N LEU A 73 -16.91 2.84 -11.57
CA LEU A 73 -17.83 2.18 -10.64
C LEU A 73 -18.10 2.98 -9.35
N GLU A 74 -17.34 4.03 -9.05
CA GLU A 74 -17.54 4.89 -7.87
C GLU A 74 -19.01 5.37 -7.77
N ASN A 75 -19.57 5.83 -8.89
CA ASN A 75 -20.97 6.28 -8.90
C ASN A 75 -21.97 5.13 -8.69
N VAL A 76 -21.67 3.94 -9.19
CA VAL A 76 -22.48 2.73 -8.97
C VAL A 76 -22.47 2.35 -7.48
N VAL A 77 -21.32 2.37 -6.84
CA VAL A 77 -21.18 2.14 -5.39
C VAL A 77 -22.00 3.15 -4.58
N ALA A 78 -21.91 4.44 -4.94
CA ALA A 78 -22.65 5.50 -4.27
C ALA A 78 -24.19 5.37 -4.44
N GLN A 79 -24.63 4.99 -5.63
CA GLN A 79 -26.07 4.74 -5.90
C GLN A 79 -26.57 3.51 -5.13
N GLU A 80 -25.80 2.43 -5.10
CA GLU A 80 -26.16 1.23 -4.37
C GLU A 80 -26.19 1.47 -2.85
N PHE A 81 -25.26 2.28 -2.32
CA PHE A 81 -25.31 2.73 -0.93
C PHE A 81 -26.61 3.48 -0.63
N THR A 82 -27.01 4.44 -1.48
CA THR A 82 -28.28 5.17 -1.32
C THR A 82 -29.48 4.23 -1.41
N ARG A 83 -29.47 3.26 -2.34
CA ARG A 83 -30.57 2.27 -2.49
C ARG A 83 -30.75 1.42 -1.23
N GLN A 84 -29.65 0.99 -0.59
CA GLN A 84 -29.73 0.11 0.57
C GLN A 84 -30.01 0.86 1.88
N THR A 85 -29.52 2.11 2.02
CA THR A 85 -29.58 2.85 3.28
C THR A 85 -30.66 3.94 3.31
N GLY A 86 -31.13 4.41 2.15
CA GLY A 86 -31.96 5.61 2.02
C GLY A 86 -31.16 6.92 2.20
N ILE A 87 -29.87 6.86 2.51
CA ILE A 87 -29.02 8.03 2.69
C ILE A 87 -28.68 8.63 1.33
N LYS A 88 -29.09 9.86 1.09
CA LYS A 88 -28.74 10.60 -0.13
C LYS A 88 -27.32 11.12 -0.03
N VAL A 89 -26.59 11.05 -1.13
CA VAL A 89 -25.19 11.49 -1.17
C VAL A 89 -24.95 12.45 -2.35
N ALA A 90 -23.97 13.35 -2.18
CA ALA A 90 -23.55 14.28 -3.22
C ALA A 90 -22.02 14.31 -3.35
N ARG A 91 -21.54 14.45 -4.60
CA ARG A 91 -20.12 14.65 -4.91
C ARG A 91 -19.60 15.93 -4.26
N ARG A 92 -18.35 15.92 -3.80
CA ARG A 92 -17.80 17.09 -3.11
C ARG A 92 -16.52 17.63 -3.77
N GLY A 93 -15.47 16.85 -3.83
CA GLY A 93 -14.14 17.27 -4.31
C GLY A 93 -13.14 17.46 -3.17
N ILE A 94 -12.15 18.33 -3.35
CA ILE A 94 -11.07 18.53 -2.38
C ILE A 94 -11.44 19.63 -1.38
N MET A 95 -11.43 19.26 -0.12
CA MET A 95 -11.66 20.13 1.03
C MET A 95 -10.36 20.30 1.81
N ALA A 96 -9.92 21.52 2.08
CA ALA A 96 -8.83 21.80 3.02
C ALA A 96 -9.38 22.15 4.40
N SER A 97 -8.68 21.72 5.43
CA SER A 97 -8.97 22.14 6.80
C SER A 97 -8.72 23.65 6.96
N LEU A 98 -9.56 24.34 7.73
CA LEU A 98 -9.32 25.72 8.13
C LEU A 98 -8.49 25.83 9.42
N TYR A 99 -8.41 24.74 10.17
CA TYR A 99 -7.64 24.68 11.43
C TYR A 99 -6.21 24.19 11.20
N ASP A 100 -6.01 23.41 10.14
CA ASP A 100 -4.71 22.90 9.77
C ASP A 100 -4.46 23.09 8.27
N PRO A 101 -3.59 24.04 7.91
CA PRO A 101 -3.35 24.38 6.52
C PRO A 101 -2.66 23.29 5.70
N ASN A 102 -2.16 22.23 6.35
CA ASN A 102 -1.35 21.19 5.72
C ASN A 102 -2.18 19.96 5.34
N ARG A 103 -3.48 19.91 5.70
CA ARG A 103 -4.36 18.77 5.47
C ARG A 103 -5.47 19.09 4.49
N ALA A 104 -5.69 18.16 3.55
CA ALA A 104 -6.80 18.22 2.63
C ALA A 104 -7.39 16.82 2.38
N ALA A 105 -8.71 16.77 2.19
CA ALA A 105 -9.46 15.55 1.93
C ALA A 105 -10.08 15.60 0.53
N SER A 106 -9.75 14.63 -0.30
CA SER A 106 -10.45 14.37 -1.56
C SER A 106 -11.63 13.46 -1.25
N ILE A 107 -12.83 14.04 -1.20
CA ILE A 107 -14.02 13.37 -0.70
C ILE A 107 -14.87 12.90 -1.87
N ASP A 108 -15.17 11.60 -1.92
CA ASP A 108 -16.03 11.03 -2.95
C ASP A 108 -17.45 11.57 -2.80
N ARG A 109 -18.06 11.41 -1.63
CA ARG A 109 -19.43 11.87 -1.36
C ARG A 109 -19.58 12.42 0.06
N ILE A 110 -20.51 13.36 0.22
CA ILE A 110 -21.06 13.76 1.51
C ILE A 110 -22.49 13.25 1.62
N CYS A 111 -22.90 12.88 2.83
CA CYS A 111 -24.26 12.49 3.16
C CYS A 111 -25.13 13.75 3.39
N LEU A 112 -26.38 13.76 2.88
CA LEU A 112 -27.23 14.95 2.87
C LEU A 112 -28.38 14.89 3.88
N ASN A 113 -28.90 13.70 4.18
CA ASN A 113 -30.08 13.48 5.01
C ASN A 113 -29.78 12.58 6.19
N THR A 114 -28.69 12.89 6.89
CA THR A 114 -28.32 12.27 8.15
C THR A 114 -28.46 13.24 9.30
N ASP A 115 -28.78 12.76 10.49
CA ASP A 115 -28.91 13.57 11.71
C ASP A 115 -27.56 14.06 12.23
N PHE A 116 -26.48 13.54 11.69
CA PHE A 116 -25.10 13.88 12.02
C PHE A 116 -24.26 14.06 10.76
N PRO A 117 -23.16 14.82 10.83
CA PRO A 117 -22.26 14.99 9.70
C PRO A 117 -21.61 13.66 9.33
N ALA A 118 -21.70 13.29 8.06
CA ALA A 118 -21.10 12.07 7.53
C ALA A 118 -20.69 12.23 6.07
N GLY A 119 -19.74 11.42 5.65
CA GLY A 119 -19.37 11.23 4.24
C GLY A 119 -19.37 9.76 3.88
N LEU A 120 -19.11 9.50 2.60
CA LEU A 120 -19.03 8.15 2.05
C LEU A 120 -17.77 8.04 1.20
N GLU A 121 -16.97 7.04 1.50
CA GLU A 121 -15.86 6.57 0.68
C GLU A 121 -16.30 5.36 -0.14
N CYS A 122 -16.06 5.40 -1.45
CA CYS A 122 -16.47 4.37 -2.40
C CYS A 122 -15.26 3.53 -2.82
N LYS A 123 -15.34 2.22 -2.67
CA LYS A 123 -14.26 1.28 -3.04
C LYS A 123 -14.76 0.18 -3.95
N THR A 124 -13.85 -0.32 -4.78
CA THR A 124 -14.00 -1.56 -5.52
C THR A 124 -12.82 -2.47 -5.24
N THR A 125 -13.05 -3.77 -5.21
CA THR A 125 -11.96 -4.75 -5.01
C THR A 125 -12.28 -6.06 -5.73
N SER A 126 -11.23 -6.87 -6.00
CA SER A 126 -11.41 -8.19 -6.58
C SER A 126 -12.00 -9.19 -5.59
N ALA A 127 -12.63 -10.25 -6.11
CA ALA A 127 -13.15 -11.33 -5.28
C ALA A 127 -12.08 -12.02 -4.43
N PHE A 128 -10.81 -12.03 -4.88
CA PHE A 128 -9.68 -12.60 -4.14
C PHE A 128 -9.33 -11.86 -2.84
N LYS A 129 -9.80 -10.62 -2.70
CA LYS A 129 -9.62 -9.80 -1.49
C LYS A 129 -10.88 -9.70 -0.62
N ALA A 130 -11.84 -10.60 -0.82
CA ALA A 130 -13.08 -10.61 -0.05
C ALA A 130 -12.85 -10.81 1.46
N GLU A 131 -11.82 -11.57 1.84
CA GLU A 131 -11.43 -11.83 3.23
C GLU A 131 -11.01 -10.56 3.99
N ASP A 132 -10.41 -9.58 3.30
CA ASP A 132 -10.01 -8.30 3.89
C ASP A 132 -11.24 -7.49 4.38
N TRP A 133 -12.43 -7.85 3.92
CA TRP A 133 -13.71 -7.21 4.21
C TRP A 133 -14.69 -8.12 4.98
N ALA A 134 -14.28 -9.35 5.31
CA ALA A 134 -15.11 -10.30 6.03
C ALA A 134 -15.30 -9.88 7.50
N ASP A 135 -16.35 -10.39 8.16
CA ASP A 135 -16.58 -10.26 9.59
C ASP A 135 -16.53 -8.82 10.13
N GLY A 136 -17.03 -7.87 9.36
CA GLY A 136 -17.03 -6.47 9.75
C GLY A 136 -15.69 -5.74 9.57
N LYS A 137 -14.65 -6.40 9.06
CA LYS A 137 -13.34 -5.82 8.83
C LYS A 137 -13.40 -4.70 7.79
N ILE A 138 -12.47 -3.76 7.94
CA ILE A 138 -12.14 -2.71 6.99
C ILE A 138 -10.62 -2.76 6.84
N PRO A 139 -10.07 -2.79 5.61
CA PRO A 139 -8.62 -2.73 5.44
C PRO A 139 -8.03 -1.50 6.14
N PRO A 140 -6.97 -1.65 6.97
CA PRO A 140 -6.49 -0.59 7.86
C PRO A 140 -6.17 0.73 7.16
N HIS A 141 -5.61 0.69 5.96
CA HIS A 141 -5.29 1.90 5.19
C HIS A 141 -6.54 2.68 4.77
N TYR A 142 -7.68 2.03 4.52
CA TYR A 142 -8.96 2.70 4.25
C TYR A 142 -9.61 3.23 5.53
N TYR A 143 -9.44 2.52 6.65
CA TYR A 143 -9.88 3.01 7.95
C TYR A 143 -9.21 4.35 8.28
N TYR A 144 -7.88 4.42 8.19
CA TYR A 144 -7.16 5.68 8.44
C TYR A 144 -7.47 6.77 7.41
N GLN A 145 -7.76 6.42 6.17
CA GLN A 145 -8.25 7.36 5.16
C GLN A 145 -9.55 8.03 5.62
N CYS A 146 -10.50 7.28 6.14
CA CYS A 146 -11.76 7.82 6.67
C CYS A 146 -11.55 8.63 7.95
N LEU A 147 -10.63 8.24 8.85
CA LEU A 147 -10.27 9.04 10.02
C LEU A 147 -9.68 10.40 9.60
N HIS A 148 -8.81 10.43 8.61
CA HIS A 148 -8.26 11.67 8.05
C HIS A 148 -9.37 12.59 7.52
N TYR A 149 -10.35 12.03 6.80
CA TYR A 149 -11.49 12.83 6.32
C TYR A 149 -12.28 13.44 7.47
N MET A 150 -12.50 12.68 8.54
CA MET A 150 -13.15 13.19 9.73
C MET A 150 -12.33 14.29 10.42
N ALA A 151 -11.00 14.13 10.50
CA ALA A 151 -10.11 15.16 11.02
C ALA A 151 -10.20 16.47 10.21
N VAL A 152 -10.17 16.38 8.88
CA VAL A 152 -10.28 17.56 7.99
C VAL A 152 -11.67 18.19 8.08
N MET A 153 -12.73 17.38 8.05
CA MET A 153 -14.10 17.86 7.93
C MET A 153 -14.68 18.40 9.24
N TYR A 154 -14.31 17.80 10.37
CA TYR A 154 -14.91 18.12 11.67
C TYR A 154 -13.97 18.87 12.61
N GLY A 155 -12.72 19.02 12.21
CA GLY A 155 -11.62 19.48 13.04
C GLY A 155 -11.06 18.38 13.93
N ASP A 156 -9.85 18.62 14.41
CA ASP A 156 -9.33 17.78 15.46
C ASP A 156 -10.12 18.06 16.74
N ALA A 157 -10.01 17.20 17.68
CA ALA A 157 -10.74 17.20 18.92
C ALA A 157 -10.57 18.46 19.82
N VAL A 158 -10.01 19.55 19.36
CA VAL A 158 -9.80 20.76 20.15
C VAL A 158 -11.02 21.67 20.03
N GLY A 159 -12.03 21.42 20.87
CA GLY A 159 -13.08 22.38 21.15
C GLY A 159 -14.29 22.38 20.21
N ASN A 160 -14.35 21.58 19.16
CA ASN A 160 -15.58 21.43 18.37
C ASN A 160 -16.44 20.32 18.96
N PRO A 161 -17.70 20.61 19.37
CA PRO A 161 -18.63 19.57 19.74
C PRO A 161 -18.93 18.73 18.49
N VAL A 162 -18.37 17.54 18.44
CA VAL A 162 -18.79 16.54 17.45
C VAL A 162 -20.16 16.06 17.88
N VAL A 163 -21.10 16.08 16.96
CA VAL A 163 -22.44 15.59 17.21
C VAL A 163 -22.35 14.09 17.49
N ASP A 164 -23.03 13.63 18.54
CA ASP A 164 -23.14 12.19 18.83
C ASP A 164 -23.63 11.47 17.58
N GLY A 165 -22.91 10.40 17.20
CA GLY A 165 -23.18 9.66 15.98
C GLY A 165 -22.46 10.11 14.72
N ALA A 166 -21.70 11.24 14.75
CA ALA A 166 -20.87 11.63 13.63
C ALA A 166 -19.90 10.49 13.24
N GLY A 167 -19.59 10.38 11.95
CA GLY A 167 -18.72 9.33 11.44
C GLY A 167 -18.52 9.41 9.94
N TRP A 168 -18.06 8.32 9.37
CA TRP A 168 -17.84 8.16 7.94
C TRP A 168 -18.34 6.80 7.48
N TYR A 169 -18.97 6.75 6.33
CA TYR A 169 -19.32 5.49 5.70
C TYR A 169 -18.21 5.08 4.72
N ILE A 170 -17.96 3.78 4.65
CA ILE A 170 -17.19 3.17 3.59
C ILE A 170 -18.04 2.09 2.95
N ALA A 171 -18.12 2.11 1.60
CA ALA A 171 -18.83 1.10 0.84
C ALA A 171 -17.90 0.46 -0.18
N CYS A 172 -18.03 -0.84 -0.37
CA CYS A 172 -17.19 -1.60 -1.29
C CYS A 172 -18.00 -2.55 -2.17
N LEU A 173 -17.73 -2.51 -3.48
CA LEU A 173 -18.21 -3.49 -4.45
C LEU A 173 -17.09 -4.53 -4.67
N ILE A 174 -17.30 -5.75 -4.18
CA ILE A 174 -16.35 -6.85 -4.22
C ILE A 174 -16.66 -7.75 -5.41
N GLY A 175 -15.67 -7.98 -6.29
CA GLY A 175 -15.82 -8.86 -7.45
C GLY A 175 -16.91 -8.44 -8.43
N GLY A 176 -17.37 -7.18 -8.36
CA GLY A 176 -18.40 -6.62 -9.24
C GLY A 176 -19.84 -7.01 -8.91
N ASN A 177 -20.09 -7.86 -7.90
CA ASN A 177 -21.42 -8.40 -7.60
C ASN A 177 -21.78 -8.52 -6.11
N ARG A 178 -20.85 -8.33 -5.19
CA ARG A 178 -21.09 -8.33 -3.75
C ARG A 178 -20.87 -6.93 -3.19
N PHE A 179 -21.94 -6.31 -2.73
CA PHE A 179 -21.90 -4.98 -2.11
C PHE A 179 -21.93 -5.09 -0.59
N ILE A 180 -21.10 -4.28 0.05
CA ILE A 180 -21.07 -4.11 1.50
C ILE A 180 -20.87 -2.65 1.85
N TYR A 181 -21.32 -2.24 3.02
CA TYR A 181 -20.98 -0.95 3.60
C TYR A 181 -20.75 -1.06 5.11
N ARG A 182 -20.01 -0.10 5.68
CA ARG A 182 -19.74 0.01 7.11
C ARG A 182 -19.83 1.47 7.53
N HIS A 183 -20.27 1.69 8.76
CA HIS A 183 -20.17 2.99 9.43
C HIS A 183 -18.94 2.97 10.34
N ILE A 184 -18.06 3.97 10.20
CA ILE A 184 -16.90 4.21 11.04
C ILE A 184 -17.27 5.37 11.95
N PRO A 185 -17.52 5.15 13.24
CA PRO A 185 -17.86 6.22 14.17
C PRO A 185 -16.67 7.18 14.35
N TYR A 186 -16.96 8.42 14.73
CA TYR A 186 -15.94 9.38 15.08
C TYR A 186 -15.23 8.94 16.36
N ASP A 187 -13.96 8.53 16.21
CA ASP A 187 -13.10 8.17 17.34
C ASP A 187 -12.07 9.28 17.58
N ARG A 188 -12.34 10.08 18.62
CA ARG A 188 -11.49 11.20 19.01
C ARG A 188 -10.05 10.79 19.33
N GLN A 189 -9.84 9.61 19.95
CA GLN A 189 -8.51 9.16 20.34
C GLN A 189 -7.71 8.69 19.12
N ALA A 190 -8.34 7.90 18.26
CA ALA A 190 -7.73 7.44 17.02
C ALA A 190 -7.40 8.61 16.08
N ILE A 191 -8.31 9.59 15.96
CA ILE A 191 -8.09 10.80 15.16
C ILE A 191 -6.94 11.64 15.73
N LYS A 192 -6.86 11.84 17.05
CA LYS A 192 -5.71 12.54 17.66
C LYS A 192 -4.38 11.86 17.42
N ALA A 193 -4.34 10.53 17.51
CA ALA A 193 -3.14 9.76 17.23
C ALA A 193 -2.71 9.91 15.77
N LEU A 194 -3.65 9.84 14.84
CA LEU A 194 -3.40 10.06 13.41
C LEU A 194 -2.88 11.47 13.15
N VAL A 195 -3.59 12.50 13.64
CA VAL A 195 -3.22 13.93 13.48
C VAL A 195 -1.80 14.17 13.99
N LYS A 196 -1.45 13.62 15.15
CA LYS A 196 -0.08 13.70 15.69
C LYS A 196 0.96 13.07 14.75
N ALA A 197 0.68 11.90 14.21
CA ALA A 197 1.59 11.22 13.28
C ALA A 197 1.75 12.00 11.96
N GLU A 198 0.67 12.58 11.45
CA GLU A 198 0.68 13.44 10.27
C GLU A 198 1.48 14.74 10.50
N ASP A 199 1.35 15.37 11.69
CA ASP A 199 2.14 16.55 12.08
C ASP A 199 3.64 16.21 12.15
N GLU A 200 3.99 15.08 12.74
CA GLU A 200 5.37 14.60 12.81
C GLU A 200 5.94 14.33 11.42
N PHE A 201 5.14 13.70 10.55
CA PHE A 201 5.53 13.46 9.16
C PHE A 201 5.72 14.77 8.39
N TYR A 202 4.82 15.74 8.57
CA TYR A 202 4.92 17.04 7.91
C TYR A 202 6.15 17.83 8.39
N LYS A 203 6.48 17.78 9.69
CA LYS A 203 7.71 18.36 10.23
C LYS A 203 8.95 17.75 9.58
N ARG A 204 8.98 16.43 9.37
CA ARG A 204 10.07 15.77 8.66
C ARG A 204 10.25 16.27 7.23
N LEU A 205 9.14 16.53 6.51
CA LEU A 205 9.20 17.12 5.17
C LEU A 205 9.85 18.52 5.20
N ILE A 206 9.47 19.38 6.15
CA ILE A 206 10.00 20.76 6.27
C ILE A 206 11.48 20.76 6.66
N HIS A 207 11.88 19.86 7.57
CA HIS A 207 13.25 19.80 8.08
C HIS A 207 14.17 18.93 7.21
N HIS A 208 13.66 18.33 6.12
CA HIS A 208 14.39 17.37 5.28
C HIS A 208 14.96 16.19 6.07
N GLU A 209 14.19 15.68 7.04
CA GLU A 209 14.52 14.54 7.87
C GLU A 209 13.74 13.30 7.42
N PRO A 210 14.34 12.35 6.68
CA PRO A 210 13.58 11.20 6.18
C PRO A 210 13.06 10.33 7.34
N PRO A 211 11.88 9.73 7.18
CA PRO A 211 11.40 8.70 8.10
C PRO A 211 12.37 7.51 8.18
N PRO A 212 12.38 6.75 9.30
CA PRO A 212 13.16 5.53 9.40
C PRO A 212 12.80 4.54 8.29
N VAL A 213 13.80 3.76 7.86
CA VAL A 213 13.59 2.62 6.97
C VAL A 213 12.75 1.54 7.67
N THR A 214 11.95 0.81 6.88
CA THR A 214 11.13 -0.29 7.36
C THR A 214 11.69 -1.64 6.90
N ASP A 215 11.06 -2.73 7.29
CA ASP A 215 11.34 -4.08 6.81
C ASP A 215 10.73 -4.38 5.42
N SER A 216 10.11 -3.39 4.80
CA SER A 216 9.48 -3.54 3.49
C SER A 216 10.52 -3.66 2.37
N ALA A 217 10.34 -4.65 1.50
CA ALA A 217 11.11 -4.75 0.26
C ALA A 217 10.94 -3.51 -0.66
N ASN A 218 9.93 -2.68 -0.42
CA ASN A 218 9.73 -1.43 -1.14
C ASN A 218 10.77 -0.37 -0.72
N ASP A 219 11.18 -0.35 0.55
CA ASP A 219 12.27 0.54 0.99
C ASP A 219 13.61 0.11 0.38
N GLU A 220 13.88 -1.19 0.29
CA GLU A 220 15.08 -1.68 -0.40
C GLU A 220 15.13 -1.21 -1.86
N LYS A 221 14.02 -1.34 -2.60
CA LYS A 221 13.92 -0.87 -3.99
C LYS A 221 14.10 0.63 -4.10
N LEU A 222 13.49 1.39 -3.20
CA LEU A 222 13.62 2.84 -3.16
C LEU A 222 15.07 3.25 -2.92
N LEU A 223 15.71 2.70 -1.90
CA LEU A 223 17.11 3.00 -1.56
C LEU A 223 18.07 2.61 -2.71
N ALA A 224 17.80 1.49 -3.38
CA ALA A 224 18.56 1.09 -4.57
C ALA A 224 18.41 2.09 -5.72
N ALA A 225 17.21 2.64 -5.92
CA ALA A 225 16.94 3.64 -6.96
C ALA A 225 17.57 5.00 -6.64
N LEU A 226 17.54 5.44 -5.38
CA LEU A 226 18.14 6.70 -4.93
C LEU A 226 19.67 6.66 -4.90
N ASN A 227 20.26 5.48 -4.67
CA ASN A 227 21.71 5.33 -4.59
C ASN A 227 22.35 5.23 -5.99
N GLN A 228 22.98 6.28 -6.43
CA GLN A 228 23.70 6.32 -7.72
C GLN A 228 25.13 5.72 -7.66
N GLY A 229 25.66 5.44 -6.48
CA GLY A 229 26.98 4.83 -6.27
C GLY A 229 28.16 5.72 -6.69
N THR A 230 27.96 7.03 -6.75
CA THR A 230 28.97 8.00 -7.16
C THR A 230 29.81 8.56 -6.01
N ALA A 231 29.39 8.33 -4.77
CA ALA A 231 30.10 8.77 -3.58
C ALA A 231 31.25 7.80 -3.23
N PRO A 232 32.34 8.30 -2.58
CA PRO A 232 33.42 7.45 -2.09
C PRO A 232 32.92 6.45 -1.03
N ALA A 233 33.71 5.40 -0.82
CA ALA A 233 33.41 4.39 0.20
C ALA A 233 33.28 5.02 1.59
N LYS A 234 32.26 4.59 2.36
CA LYS A 234 32.06 5.00 3.74
C LYS A 234 32.69 3.97 4.69
N SER A 235 33.24 4.43 5.79
CA SER A 235 33.62 3.56 6.90
C SER A 235 32.37 3.09 7.64
N LEU A 236 32.35 1.83 8.03
CA LEU A 236 31.33 1.30 8.95
C LEU A 236 31.63 1.82 10.36
N ASP A 237 30.60 2.25 11.06
CA ASP A 237 30.67 2.49 12.49
C ASP A 237 30.31 1.21 13.28
N CYS A 238 30.57 1.24 14.60
CA CYS A 238 30.30 0.10 15.48
C CYS A 238 28.84 -0.38 15.40
N GLY A 239 27.87 0.52 15.24
CA GLY A 239 26.46 0.16 15.15
C GLY A 239 26.15 -0.61 13.87
N MET A 240 26.77 -0.26 12.74
CA MET A 240 26.63 -0.99 11.48
C MET A 240 27.33 -2.34 11.51
N GLU A 241 28.49 -2.45 12.15
CA GLU A 241 29.17 -3.73 12.35
C GLU A 241 28.35 -4.68 13.24
N GLU A 242 27.77 -4.19 14.34
CA GLU A 242 26.86 -4.95 15.19
C GLU A 242 25.58 -5.39 14.44
N LEU A 243 25.04 -4.53 13.57
CA LEU A 243 23.91 -4.89 12.72
C LEU A 243 24.26 -6.05 11.78
N ILE A 244 25.42 -6.00 11.14
CA ILE A 244 25.92 -7.07 10.26
C ILE A 244 26.07 -8.38 11.04
N ALA A 245 26.69 -8.35 12.23
CA ALA A 245 26.83 -9.53 13.06
C ALA A 245 25.48 -10.15 13.42
N ARG A 246 24.48 -9.34 13.81
CA ARG A 246 23.12 -9.83 14.06
C ARG A 246 22.45 -10.42 12.82
N MET A 247 22.67 -9.84 11.64
CA MET A 247 22.16 -10.40 10.39
C MET A 247 22.77 -11.76 10.08
N ASP A 248 24.04 -11.98 10.39
CA ASP A 248 24.72 -13.26 10.19
C ASP A 248 24.21 -14.32 11.17
N ASP A 249 23.98 -13.97 12.44
CA ASP A 249 23.33 -14.87 13.41
C ASP A 249 21.92 -15.29 12.96
N ILE A 250 21.13 -14.35 12.43
CA ILE A 250 19.80 -14.65 11.88
C ILE A 250 19.91 -15.60 10.67
N LYS A 251 20.89 -15.41 9.77
CA LYS A 251 21.11 -16.33 8.64
C LYS A 251 21.42 -17.74 9.12
N LEU A 252 22.28 -17.89 10.14
CA LEU A 252 22.58 -19.19 10.74
C LEU A 252 21.32 -19.87 11.30
N GLN A 253 20.47 -19.13 12.00
CA GLN A 253 19.20 -19.65 12.51
C GLN A 253 18.26 -20.07 11.37
N ILE A 254 18.13 -19.26 10.33
CA ILE A 254 17.33 -19.59 9.14
C ILE A 254 17.82 -20.90 8.50
N ASP A 255 19.12 -21.10 8.37
CA ASP A 255 19.68 -22.32 7.80
C ASP A 255 19.48 -23.55 8.68
N GLN A 256 19.51 -23.39 10.01
CA GLN A 256 19.11 -24.46 10.93
C GLN A 256 17.63 -24.83 10.77
N TYR A 257 16.72 -23.85 10.72
CA TYR A 257 15.30 -24.11 10.50
C TYR A 257 15.01 -24.73 9.13
N LYS A 258 15.73 -24.31 8.08
CA LYS A 258 15.62 -24.96 6.76
C LYS A 258 16.01 -26.45 6.80
N LYS A 259 17.09 -26.80 7.53
CA LYS A 259 17.49 -28.20 7.73
C LYS A 259 16.44 -29.02 8.47
N LEU A 260 15.85 -28.46 9.56
CA LEU A 260 14.77 -29.08 10.33
C LEU A 260 13.52 -29.29 9.45
N LEU A 261 13.14 -28.26 8.69
CA LEU A 261 12.01 -28.36 7.78
C LEU A 261 12.25 -29.41 6.69
N GLN A 262 13.47 -29.49 6.15
CA GLN A 262 13.83 -30.52 5.16
C GLN A 262 13.80 -31.91 5.76
N ALA A 263 14.27 -32.09 6.99
CA ALA A 263 14.19 -33.37 7.69
C ALA A 263 12.73 -33.81 7.86
N GLY A 264 11.85 -32.96 8.35
CA GLY A 264 10.42 -33.27 8.46
C GLY A 264 9.76 -33.60 7.11
N ARG A 265 10.15 -32.87 6.05
CA ARG A 265 9.68 -33.22 4.67
C ARG A 265 10.12 -34.59 4.24
N ASN A 266 11.38 -34.95 4.50
CA ASN A 266 11.90 -36.29 4.15
C ASN A 266 11.18 -37.42 4.92
N GLU A 267 10.88 -37.19 6.21
CA GLU A 267 10.08 -38.12 7.03
C GLU A 267 8.67 -38.31 6.45
N LEU A 268 7.99 -37.24 6.04
CA LEU A 268 6.68 -37.33 5.41
C LEU A 268 6.72 -38.05 4.07
N ILE A 269 7.75 -37.82 3.25
CA ILE A 269 7.93 -38.50 1.98
C ILE A 269 8.21 -40.01 2.23
N ALA A 270 9.06 -40.32 3.20
CA ALA A 270 9.33 -41.73 3.58
C ALA A 270 8.08 -42.43 4.12
N PHE A 271 7.25 -41.72 4.92
CA PHE A 271 5.96 -42.24 5.39
C PHE A 271 4.98 -42.54 4.25
N LEU A 272 4.97 -41.73 3.20
CA LEU A 272 4.11 -41.99 2.02
C LEU A 272 4.48 -43.24 1.25
N ASP A 273 5.75 -43.63 1.26
CA ASP A 273 6.30 -44.81 0.55
C ASP A 273 5.82 -44.84 -0.92
N GLN A 274 4.95 -45.79 -1.29
CA GLN A 274 4.37 -45.92 -2.63
C GLN A 274 3.09 -45.09 -2.84
N SER A 275 2.64 -44.35 -1.81
CA SER A 275 1.40 -43.58 -1.88
C SER A 275 1.65 -42.14 -2.28
N ASP A 276 0.85 -41.63 -3.21
CA ASP A 276 0.86 -40.20 -3.59
C ASP A 276 0.22 -39.27 -2.55
N THR A 277 -0.57 -39.81 -1.61
CA THR A 277 -1.35 -39.02 -0.66
C THR A 277 -1.55 -39.76 0.66
N ALA A 278 -1.56 -38.98 1.75
CA ALA A 278 -2.03 -39.42 3.06
C ALA A 278 -3.03 -38.40 3.61
N VAL A 279 -4.01 -38.87 4.39
CA VAL A 279 -5.06 -38.06 5.00
C VAL A 279 -5.12 -38.39 6.48
N GLY A 280 -4.97 -37.35 7.31
CA GLY A 280 -5.19 -37.37 8.75
C GLY A 280 -6.38 -36.51 9.15
N HIS A 281 -6.62 -36.40 10.46
CA HIS A 281 -7.73 -35.60 10.99
C HIS A 281 -7.65 -34.12 10.60
N ALA A 282 -6.47 -33.51 10.71
CA ALA A 282 -6.25 -32.08 10.50
C ALA A 282 -5.52 -31.74 9.18
N TYR A 283 -4.81 -32.71 8.60
CA TYR A 283 -3.95 -32.46 7.46
C TYR A 283 -4.12 -33.50 6.35
N ARG A 284 -3.94 -33.03 5.13
CA ARG A 284 -3.79 -33.88 3.95
C ARG A 284 -2.43 -33.62 3.32
N VAL A 285 -1.64 -34.67 3.15
CA VAL A 285 -0.34 -34.63 2.46
C VAL A 285 -0.50 -35.15 1.04
N SER A 286 0.16 -34.50 0.07
CA SER A 286 0.18 -34.95 -1.31
C SER A 286 1.59 -34.77 -1.89
N TYR A 287 2.15 -35.84 -2.47
CA TYR A 287 3.45 -35.87 -3.10
C TYR A 287 3.34 -36.53 -4.48
N LYS A 288 2.83 -35.75 -5.46
CA LYS A 288 2.51 -36.24 -6.80
C LYS A 288 3.55 -35.79 -7.83
N MET A 289 3.79 -36.63 -8.82
CA MET A 289 4.55 -36.27 -10.00
C MET A 289 3.86 -35.10 -10.71
N ARG A 290 4.60 -34.05 -10.99
CA ARG A 290 4.15 -32.95 -11.85
C ARG A 290 4.67 -33.15 -13.25
N LYS A 291 3.84 -32.83 -14.26
CA LYS A 291 4.26 -32.81 -15.66
C LYS A 291 5.45 -31.86 -15.82
N GLY A 292 6.51 -32.30 -16.46
CA GLY A 292 7.64 -31.47 -16.84
C GLY A 292 7.16 -30.33 -17.77
N ARG A 293 7.89 -29.23 -17.73
CA ARG A 293 7.67 -28.08 -18.65
C ARG A 293 8.91 -27.93 -19.53
N GLU A 294 8.70 -27.49 -20.75
CA GLU A 294 9.77 -27.04 -21.60
C GLU A 294 10.40 -25.77 -21.06
N VAL A 295 11.71 -25.71 -21.04
CA VAL A 295 12.48 -24.52 -20.67
C VAL A 295 13.50 -24.23 -21.74
N VAL A 296 13.73 -22.95 -22.02
CA VAL A 296 14.77 -22.54 -22.96
C VAL A 296 16.12 -22.56 -22.26
N ASP A 297 17.07 -23.35 -22.80
CA ASP A 297 18.46 -23.25 -22.40
C ASP A 297 19.07 -21.99 -23.02
N MET A 298 19.13 -20.92 -22.23
CA MET A 298 19.67 -19.63 -22.66
C MET A 298 21.16 -19.68 -23.02
N ALA A 299 21.93 -20.61 -22.43
CA ALA A 299 23.35 -20.75 -22.75
C ALA A 299 23.54 -21.39 -24.13
N ALA A 300 22.75 -22.43 -24.44
CA ALA A 300 22.70 -23.04 -25.77
C ALA A 300 22.14 -22.07 -26.82
N LEU A 301 21.06 -21.34 -26.48
CA LEU A 301 20.45 -20.37 -27.37
C LEU A 301 21.41 -19.25 -27.78
N ARG A 302 22.20 -18.70 -26.84
CA ARG A 302 23.19 -17.65 -27.14
C ARG A 302 24.31 -18.12 -28.05
N LYS A 303 24.62 -19.41 -28.08
CA LYS A 303 25.59 -20.01 -29.02
C LYS A 303 25.03 -20.10 -30.44
N ASN A 304 23.70 -20.16 -30.60
CA ASN A 304 23.05 -20.11 -31.90
C ASN A 304 22.71 -18.65 -32.23
N THR A 305 23.69 -17.93 -32.77
CA THR A 305 23.61 -16.48 -33.03
C THR A 305 22.41 -16.10 -33.91
N GLN A 306 22.09 -16.90 -34.92
CA GLN A 306 20.98 -16.61 -35.85
C GLN A 306 19.64 -16.68 -35.11
N LEU A 307 19.41 -17.76 -34.34
CA LEU A 307 18.16 -17.95 -33.61
C LEU A 307 18.03 -16.93 -32.48
N TYR A 308 19.14 -16.63 -31.78
CA TYR A 308 19.15 -15.61 -30.72
C TYR A 308 18.77 -14.23 -31.27
N GLN A 309 19.34 -13.85 -32.43
CA GLN A 309 19.01 -12.57 -33.04
C GLN A 309 17.56 -12.52 -33.54
N ALA A 310 17.08 -13.58 -34.19
CA ALA A 310 15.71 -13.65 -34.64
C ALA A 310 14.69 -13.52 -33.48
N LEU A 311 14.97 -14.09 -32.30
CA LEU A 311 14.11 -13.93 -31.13
C LEU A 311 14.19 -12.53 -30.52
N ARG A 312 15.33 -11.84 -30.63
CA ARG A 312 15.44 -10.41 -30.25
C ARG A 312 14.64 -9.51 -31.20
N ASP A 313 14.79 -9.71 -32.50
CA ASP A 313 14.10 -8.93 -33.53
C ASP A 313 12.56 -9.14 -33.46
N ALA A 314 12.13 -10.30 -33.03
CA ALA A 314 10.71 -10.62 -32.75
C ALA A 314 10.22 -10.13 -31.37
N GLU A 315 11.05 -9.41 -30.61
CA GLU A 315 10.75 -8.92 -29.24
C GLU A 315 10.37 -10.02 -28.22
N LEU A 316 10.74 -11.28 -28.50
CA LEU A 316 10.50 -12.43 -27.61
C LEU A 316 11.56 -12.55 -26.50
N LEU A 317 12.70 -11.84 -26.63
CA LEU A 317 13.73 -11.72 -25.60
C LEU A 317 13.77 -10.27 -25.11
N LYS A 318 13.46 -10.09 -23.83
CA LYS A 318 13.53 -8.77 -23.16
C LYS A 318 14.71 -8.74 -22.20
N GLU A 319 15.47 -7.66 -22.23
CA GLU A 319 16.46 -7.38 -21.19
C GLU A 319 15.75 -6.80 -19.97
N THR A 320 16.03 -7.36 -18.81
CA THR A 320 15.59 -6.75 -17.54
C THR A 320 16.60 -5.68 -17.13
N ALA A 321 16.12 -4.62 -16.51
CA ALA A 321 17.01 -3.61 -15.93
C ALA A 321 17.94 -4.26 -14.89
N GLY A 322 19.19 -3.78 -14.87
CA GLY A 322 20.14 -4.19 -13.83
C GLY A 322 19.61 -3.85 -12.44
N SER A 323 19.89 -4.71 -11.45
CA SER A 323 19.53 -4.49 -10.06
C SER A 323 20.77 -4.34 -9.17
N ARG A 324 20.65 -3.59 -8.08
CA ARG A 324 21.69 -3.52 -7.05
C ARG A 324 21.49 -4.65 -6.05
N THR A 325 22.58 -5.27 -5.66
CA THR A 325 22.57 -6.35 -4.67
C THR A 325 23.48 -5.97 -3.51
N LEU A 326 22.98 -6.08 -2.28
CA LEU A 326 23.78 -5.93 -1.08
C LEU A 326 24.66 -7.18 -0.91
N ILE A 327 25.97 -7.00 -0.91
CA ILE A 327 26.94 -8.07 -0.69
C ILE A 327 27.72 -7.74 0.60
N ILE A 328 27.66 -8.62 1.58
CA ILE A 328 28.42 -8.56 2.84
C ILE A 328 29.49 -9.64 2.78
N LYS A 329 30.75 -9.25 2.95
CA LYS A 329 31.91 -10.16 3.01
C LYS A 329 32.81 -9.76 4.16
N GLU A 330 33.43 -10.76 4.79
CA GLU A 330 34.48 -10.50 5.77
C GLU A 330 35.63 -9.72 5.11
N ALA A 331 36.11 -8.71 5.80
CA ALA A 331 37.33 -8.00 5.39
C ALA A 331 38.51 -8.96 5.55
N LYS A 332 39.22 -9.24 4.45
CA LYS A 332 40.51 -9.94 4.57
C LYS A 332 41.47 -9.01 5.30
N ASN A 333 41.91 -9.43 6.49
CA ASN A 333 43.01 -8.76 7.18
C ASN A 333 44.24 -8.82 6.23
N GLY A 334 44.61 -7.67 5.70
CA GLY A 334 45.84 -7.48 4.94
C GLY A 334 47.03 -7.35 5.85
#